data_52f8f3bdbe61a5f426992ea9810fcf96
#
_entry.id   52f8f3bdbe61a5f426992ea9810fcf96
#
_cell.length_a   1.000
_cell.length_b   1.000
_cell.length_c   1.000
_cell.angle_alpha   90.00
_cell.angle_beta   90.00
_cell.angle_gamma   90.00
#
_symmetry.space_group_name_H-M   'P 1'
#
loop_
_entity.id
_entity.type
_entity.pdbx_description
1 polymer ?
#
loop_
_entity_poly.entity_id
_entity_poly.type
_entity_poly.pdbx_seq_one_letter_code
_entity_poly.pdbx_strand_id
1 'polypeptide(L)'
;MLTVSNRWDGDSRLSKGNKWASFPSVAAAWRISDEAFLKNVEALSNLKLRLSWGKTGNSGIMAYGTQSGLTPKTNSAFQDNGYTYYIYNEYVGNENVGWEMSNTWDLGFDIGLFNNRISAVVDLYQTKTTDILLPRTLPTSMGGSNATPFKMYQNIGATMNRGIEVSVNTVNVDNKNFKWNSTLTFAANHEEITDLIDGKDIIGAESSITSSLLIGRPLRSYHYFINQGIWQENEAEEAAKYFKDAKKTQSFKPGDIKLQDLDGNFIIDDNDRTYLGSQSPKWTGGLNNNFSYKNFDLNVYIIARWGQMIDYELAGAYDPQGKGNFPAYLNYWTPENPSNDFPRPAQTNFYNYLGYESLNYIDGSYWKSKTVSLGYTFPKSLTSKLGVSKLRAYVTANNLFSFA
;
A
#
# COMPACT_ATOMS: atom_id res chain seq x y z
N MET A 1 35.79 -3.52 4.87
CA MET A 1 35.14 -4.84 5.02
C MET A 1 34.50 -5.22 3.71
N LEU A 2 34.69 -6.46 3.23
CA LEU A 2 34.04 -6.98 2.02
C LEU A 2 33.40 -8.31 2.37
N THR A 3 32.17 -8.54 1.94
CA THR A 3 31.42 -9.79 2.13
C THR A 3 30.92 -10.24 0.77
N VAL A 4 31.13 -11.52 0.44
CA VAL A 4 30.60 -12.15 -0.77
C VAL A 4 29.92 -13.43 -0.34
N SER A 5 28.70 -13.65 -0.80
CA SER A 5 27.96 -14.88 -0.51
C SER A 5 27.20 -15.36 -1.73
N ASN A 6 26.90 -16.64 -1.77
CA ASN A 6 25.99 -17.23 -2.72
C ASN A 6 25.16 -18.31 -2.05
N ARG A 7 23.87 -18.33 -2.32
CA ARG A 7 22.93 -19.33 -1.83
C ARG A 7 22.27 -20.02 -3.02
N TRP A 8 22.11 -21.32 -2.94
CA TRP A 8 21.32 -22.11 -3.89
C TRP A 8 20.08 -22.63 -3.17
N ASP A 9 18.93 -22.28 -3.70
CA ASP A 9 17.66 -22.75 -3.15
C ASP A 9 16.91 -23.58 -4.20
N GLY A 10 16.18 -24.59 -3.72
CA GLY A 10 15.34 -25.43 -4.56
C GLY A 10 13.91 -25.46 -4.07
N ASP A 11 12.94 -25.35 -4.99
CA ASP A 11 11.52 -25.47 -4.70
C ASP A 11 10.85 -26.51 -5.60
N SER A 12 10.18 -27.49 -4.99
CA SER A 12 9.51 -28.57 -5.69
C SER A 12 8.26 -28.13 -6.44
N ARG A 13 7.67 -27.00 -6.07
CA ARG A 13 6.46 -26.42 -6.70
C ARG A 13 6.70 -25.91 -8.11
N LEU A 14 7.93 -25.52 -8.40
CA LEU A 14 8.32 -25.01 -9.71
C LEU A 14 8.50 -26.11 -10.74
N SER A 15 8.48 -25.73 -12.01
CA SER A 15 8.58 -26.64 -13.16
C SER A 15 9.89 -27.39 -13.20
N LYS A 16 9.87 -28.54 -13.84
CA LYS A 16 11.08 -29.35 -14.07
C LYS A 16 12.11 -28.53 -14.84
N GLY A 17 13.34 -28.46 -14.28
CA GLY A 17 14.41 -27.61 -14.84
C GLY A 17 14.53 -26.23 -14.21
N ASN A 18 13.45 -25.69 -13.64
CA ASN A 18 13.42 -24.36 -13.03
C ASN A 18 13.39 -24.39 -11.48
N LYS A 19 13.53 -25.58 -10.86
CA LYS A 19 13.39 -25.75 -9.41
C LYS A 19 14.51 -25.11 -8.62
N TRP A 20 15.70 -25.00 -9.17
CA TRP A 20 16.87 -24.50 -8.50
C TRP A 20 17.29 -23.14 -9.01
N ALA A 21 17.61 -22.21 -8.10
CA ALA A 21 18.15 -20.91 -8.43
C ALA A 21 19.32 -20.51 -7.53
N SER A 22 20.18 -19.63 -8.05
CA SER A 22 21.33 -19.09 -7.35
C SER A 22 21.11 -17.63 -6.99
N PHE A 23 21.44 -17.29 -5.74
CA PHE A 23 21.21 -15.97 -5.15
C PHE A 23 22.54 -15.41 -4.62
N PRO A 24 23.37 -14.81 -5.49
CA PRO A 24 24.61 -14.16 -5.11
C PRO A 24 24.35 -12.85 -4.40
N SER A 25 25.24 -12.46 -3.48
CA SER A 25 25.30 -11.12 -2.91
C SER A 25 26.72 -10.65 -2.64
N VAL A 26 26.91 -9.34 -2.73
CA VAL A 26 28.18 -8.67 -2.43
C VAL A 26 27.88 -7.43 -1.60
N ALA A 27 28.65 -7.22 -0.53
CA ALA A 27 28.54 -6.01 0.28
C ALA A 27 29.94 -5.49 0.64
N ALA A 28 30.10 -4.19 0.53
CA ALA A 28 31.30 -3.47 0.94
C ALA A 28 30.96 -2.41 1.98
N ALA A 29 31.84 -2.24 2.96
CA ALA A 29 31.70 -1.18 3.95
C ALA A 29 33.06 -0.53 4.18
N TRP A 30 33.05 0.80 4.17
CA TRP A 30 34.24 1.61 4.40
C TRP A 30 33.98 2.61 5.54
N ARG A 31 34.79 2.51 6.60
CA ARG A 31 34.73 3.49 7.69
C ARG A 31 35.68 4.64 7.34
N ILE A 32 35.09 5.67 6.74
CA ILE A 32 35.85 6.84 6.22
C ILE A 32 36.39 7.68 7.38
N SER A 33 35.67 7.69 8.54
CA SER A 33 36.14 8.42 9.72
C SER A 33 37.49 7.95 10.28
N ASP A 34 37.92 6.71 9.98
CA ASP A 34 39.19 6.16 10.45
C ASP A 34 40.38 6.58 9.56
N GLU A 35 40.11 7.20 8.40
CA GLU A 35 41.12 7.60 7.44
C GLU A 35 41.89 8.86 7.91
N ALA A 36 43.16 8.94 7.53
CA ALA A 36 44.08 10.00 7.98
C ALA A 36 43.58 11.41 7.67
N PHE A 37 42.87 11.61 6.56
CA PHE A 37 42.35 12.91 6.12
C PHE A 37 41.17 13.41 6.92
N LEU A 38 40.47 12.52 7.69
CA LEU A 38 39.32 12.88 8.55
C LEU A 38 39.64 12.81 10.05
N LYS A 39 40.79 12.27 10.47
CA LYS A 39 41.16 12.11 11.88
C LYS A 39 41.12 13.39 12.71
N ASN A 40 41.32 14.54 12.09
CA ASN A 40 41.39 15.84 12.76
C ASN A 40 40.04 16.59 12.70
N VAL A 41 38.97 15.98 12.20
CA VAL A 41 37.65 16.60 12.16
C VAL A 41 36.93 16.29 13.45
N GLU A 42 37.11 17.13 14.49
CA GLU A 42 36.57 16.93 15.84
C GLU A 42 35.03 16.76 15.86
N ALA A 43 34.32 17.38 14.94
CA ALA A 43 32.87 17.27 14.85
C ALA A 43 32.40 15.88 14.35
N LEU A 44 33.25 15.12 13.64
CA LEU A 44 32.94 13.85 13.04
C LEU A 44 33.33 12.70 13.99
N SER A 45 32.35 11.98 14.54
CA SER A 45 32.58 10.85 15.42
C SER A 45 32.56 9.51 14.68
N ASN A 46 31.78 9.40 13.63
CA ASN A 46 31.68 8.23 12.77
C ASN A 46 31.19 8.62 11.38
N LEU A 47 31.82 8.09 10.37
CA LEU A 47 31.33 8.13 9.00
C LEU A 47 31.65 6.81 8.31
N LYS A 48 30.61 6.04 8.03
CA LYS A 48 30.73 4.76 7.36
C LYS A 48 29.85 4.74 6.11
N LEU A 49 30.45 4.38 5.00
CA LEU A 49 29.77 4.12 3.74
C LEU A 49 29.52 2.61 3.61
N ARG A 50 28.33 2.27 3.18
CA ARG A 50 27.90 0.89 2.88
C ARG A 50 27.40 0.83 1.45
N LEU A 51 27.80 -0.17 0.70
CA LEU A 51 27.26 -0.46 -0.62
C LEU A 51 27.01 -1.95 -0.68
N SER A 52 25.81 -2.34 -1.03
CA SER A 52 25.44 -3.74 -1.21
C SER A 52 24.65 -3.96 -2.49
N TRP A 53 24.82 -5.16 -3.02
CA TRP A 53 24.03 -5.70 -4.10
C TRP A 53 23.70 -7.16 -3.79
N GLY A 54 22.46 -7.56 -4.07
CA GLY A 54 22.06 -8.94 -3.89
C GLY A 54 20.90 -9.35 -4.77
N LYS A 55 20.88 -10.63 -5.09
CA LYS A 55 19.75 -11.32 -5.71
C LYS A 55 18.96 -12.10 -4.68
N THR A 56 17.63 -12.03 -4.76
CA THR A 56 16.71 -12.89 -4.02
C THR A 56 15.64 -13.43 -4.95
N GLY A 57 14.99 -14.52 -4.57
CA GLY A 57 13.95 -15.13 -5.38
C GLY A 57 12.69 -15.42 -4.58
N ASN A 58 11.56 -15.46 -5.26
CA ASN A 58 10.28 -15.90 -4.75
C ASN A 58 9.73 -17.03 -5.64
N SER A 59 9.21 -18.09 -5.01
CA SER A 59 8.60 -19.25 -5.67
C SER A 59 7.14 -19.45 -5.22
N GLY A 60 6.49 -18.36 -4.82
CA GLY A 60 5.21 -18.33 -4.11
C GLY A 60 4.00 -18.73 -4.95
N ILE A 61 3.99 -19.93 -5.55
CA ILE A 61 2.82 -20.53 -6.16
C ILE A 61 2.21 -21.62 -5.27
N MET A 62 0.95 -21.96 -5.53
CA MET A 62 0.30 -23.07 -4.83
C MET A 62 1.01 -24.40 -5.14
N ALA A 63 0.90 -25.37 -4.24
CA ALA A 63 1.37 -26.73 -4.50
C ALA A 63 0.69 -27.29 -5.75
N TYR A 64 1.48 -27.90 -6.61
CA TYR A 64 1.06 -28.42 -7.94
C TYR A 64 0.54 -27.33 -8.92
N GLY A 65 0.77 -26.04 -8.66
CA GLY A 65 0.33 -24.92 -9.51
C GLY A 65 0.92 -24.94 -10.93
N THR A 66 1.96 -25.71 -11.17
CA THR A 66 2.55 -25.97 -12.51
C THR A 66 1.89 -27.12 -13.26
N GLN A 67 0.94 -27.82 -12.64
CA GLN A 67 0.27 -28.99 -13.22
C GLN A 67 -1.22 -28.72 -13.37
N SER A 68 -1.80 -29.24 -14.44
CA SER A 68 -3.25 -29.28 -14.57
C SER A 68 -3.84 -30.31 -13.61
N GLY A 69 -4.88 -29.94 -12.91
CA GLY A 69 -5.59 -30.81 -11.97
C GLY A 69 -7.03 -31.06 -12.38
N LEU A 70 -7.61 -32.12 -11.83
CA LEU A 70 -9.03 -32.41 -11.95
C LEU A 70 -9.68 -32.33 -10.57
N THR A 71 -10.81 -31.65 -10.47
CA THR A 71 -11.61 -31.59 -9.25
C THR A 71 -12.84 -32.47 -9.42
N PRO A 72 -13.10 -33.43 -8.49
CA PRO A 72 -14.33 -34.20 -8.52
C PRO A 72 -15.53 -33.30 -8.18
N LYS A 73 -16.60 -33.45 -8.93
CA LYS A 73 -17.91 -32.85 -8.69
C LYS A 73 -18.95 -33.94 -8.63
N THR A 74 -19.82 -33.88 -7.64
CA THR A 74 -20.95 -34.81 -7.50
C THR A 74 -22.23 -34.08 -7.88
N ASN A 75 -22.97 -34.63 -8.83
CA ASN A 75 -24.27 -34.13 -9.20
C ASN A 75 -25.34 -35.11 -8.70
N SER A 76 -26.14 -34.67 -7.71
CA SER A 76 -27.20 -35.45 -7.10
C SER A 76 -28.58 -35.25 -7.77
N ALA A 77 -28.67 -34.47 -8.86
CA ALA A 77 -29.95 -34.06 -9.43
C ALA A 77 -30.71 -35.17 -10.15
N PHE A 78 -30.05 -36.33 -10.50
CA PHE A 78 -30.66 -37.34 -11.35
C PHE A 78 -30.73 -38.76 -10.79
N GLN A 79 -30.16 -39.04 -9.59
CA GLN A 79 -30.23 -40.37 -8.96
C GLN A 79 -29.90 -40.30 -7.46
N ASP A 80 -30.45 -41.31 -6.70
CA ASP A 80 -30.21 -41.46 -5.26
C ASP A 80 -28.69 -41.60 -4.87
N ASN A 81 -27.84 -42.02 -5.78
CA ASN A 81 -26.41 -42.22 -5.58
C ASN A 81 -25.50 -41.14 -6.22
N GLY A 82 -26.07 -40.16 -6.94
CA GLY A 82 -25.32 -39.11 -7.61
C GLY A 82 -24.23 -39.58 -8.55
N TYR A 83 -23.93 -38.86 -9.62
CA TYR A 83 -22.77 -39.10 -10.48
C TYR A 83 -21.60 -38.24 -10.03
N THR A 84 -20.40 -38.88 -9.87
CA THR A 84 -19.16 -38.15 -9.75
C THR A 84 -18.56 -37.94 -11.13
N TYR A 85 -18.36 -36.69 -11.50
CA TYR A 85 -17.63 -36.33 -12.71
C TYR A 85 -16.45 -35.43 -12.34
N TYR A 86 -15.48 -35.30 -13.23
CA TYR A 86 -14.29 -34.50 -13.00
C TYR A 86 -14.32 -33.28 -13.91
N ILE A 87 -14.05 -32.12 -13.35
CA ILE A 87 -13.83 -30.90 -14.10
C ILE A 87 -12.37 -30.47 -13.93
N TYR A 88 -11.82 -29.78 -14.93
CA TYR A 88 -10.51 -29.15 -14.77
C TYR A 88 -10.56 -28.15 -13.62
N ASN A 89 -9.47 -28.09 -12.87
CA ASN A 89 -9.27 -27.02 -11.90
C ASN A 89 -9.29 -25.67 -12.62
N GLU A 90 -9.55 -24.60 -11.87
CA GLU A 90 -9.46 -23.25 -12.36
C GLU A 90 -8.08 -22.92 -12.97
N TYR A 91 -7.03 -23.65 -12.55
CA TYR A 91 -5.66 -23.46 -13.02
C TYR A 91 -5.24 -24.54 -14.01
N VAL A 92 -4.77 -24.07 -15.16
CA VAL A 92 -4.13 -24.90 -16.18
C VAL A 92 -2.63 -24.95 -15.90
N GLY A 93 -2.02 -26.13 -16.05
CA GLY A 93 -0.59 -26.32 -15.81
C GLY A 93 0.28 -25.55 -16.80
N ASN A 94 1.45 -25.14 -16.32
CA ASN A 94 2.49 -24.51 -17.14
C ASN A 94 3.86 -25.09 -16.77
N GLU A 95 4.52 -25.72 -17.73
CA GLU A 95 5.81 -26.37 -17.55
C GLU A 95 7.00 -25.41 -17.57
N ASN A 96 6.78 -24.11 -17.75
CA ASN A 96 7.84 -23.10 -17.85
C ASN A 96 7.96 -22.21 -16.62
N VAL A 97 7.18 -22.44 -15.57
CA VAL A 97 7.17 -21.60 -14.36
C VAL A 97 8.49 -21.73 -13.61
N GLY A 98 9.14 -20.59 -13.40
CA GLY A 98 10.39 -20.46 -12.68
C GLY A 98 10.28 -19.50 -11.49
N TRP A 99 11.45 -19.13 -10.95
CA TRP A 99 11.57 -18.16 -9.87
C TRP A 99 11.25 -16.74 -10.34
N GLU A 100 10.55 -16.00 -9.53
CA GLU A 100 10.53 -14.54 -9.57
C GLU A 100 11.86 -14.03 -9.00
N MET A 101 12.51 -13.07 -9.66
CA MET A 101 13.85 -12.60 -9.30
C MET A 101 13.85 -11.13 -8.91
N SER A 102 14.36 -10.84 -7.72
CA SER A 102 14.57 -9.46 -7.23
C SER A 102 16.08 -9.16 -7.15
N ASN A 103 16.48 -8.05 -7.78
CA ASN A 103 17.82 -7.50 -7.72
C ASN A 103 17.79 -6.19 -6.93
N THR A 104 18.49 -6.14 -5.81
CA THR A 104 18.52 -4.98 -4.92
C THR A 104 19.90 -4.37 -4.88
N TRP A 105 19.97 -3.05 -5.05
CA TRP A 105 21.11 -2.20 -4.73
C TRP A 105 20.76 -1.37 -3.51
N ASP A 106 21.72 -1.21 -2.62
CA ASP A 106 21.58 -0.39 -1.43
C ASP A 106 22.87 0.40 -1.17
N LEU A 107 22.71 1.71 -0.96
CA LEU A 107 23.77 2.65 -0.61
C LEU A 107 23.42 3.29 0.74
N GLY A 108 24.20 2.97 1.77
CA GLY A 108 23.97 3.43 3.12
C GLY A 108 25.07 4.29 3.69
N PHE A 109 24.69 5.25 4.53
CA PHE A 109 25.58 6.12 5.28
C PHE A 109 25.26 6.02 6.77
N ASP A 110 26.25 5.66 7.59
CA ASP A 110 26.16 5.74 9.04
C ASP A 110 26.98 6.95 9.50
N ILE A 111 26.33 7.96 10.05
CA ILE A 111 26.92 9.25 10.40
C ILE A 111 26.81 9.45 11.91
N GLY A 112 27.90 9.84 12.54
CA GLY A 112 27.93 10.23 13.95
C GLY A 112 28.67 11.58 14.09
N LEU A 113 28.05 12.52 14.76
CA LEU A 113 28.59 13.86 14.96
C LEU A 113 28.62 14.24 16.45
N PHE A 114 29.59 15.08 16.83
CA PHE A 114 29.70 15.65 18.18
C PHE A 114 29.71 14.60 19.29
N ASN A 115 30.62 13.64 19.22
CA ASN A 115 30.71 12.48 20.11
C ASN A 115 29.40 11.65 20.12
N ASN A 116 28.84 11.43 18.92
CA ASN A 116 27.56 10.74 18.69
C ASN A 116 26.35 11.39 19.36
N ARG A 117 26.40 12.68 19.68
CA ARG A 117 25.19 13.41 20.10
C ARG A 117 24.17 13.53 18.99
N ILE A 118 24.60 13.47 17.75
CA ILE A 118 23.75 13.29 16.58
C ILE A 118 24.24 12.04 15.89
N SER A 119 23.36 11.05 15.71
CA SER A 119 23.62 9.88 14.87
C SER A 119 22.53 9.74 13.82
N ALA A 120 22.95 9.52 12.58
CA ALA A 120 22.04 9.34 11.46
C ALA A 120 22.40 8.09 10.65
N VAL A 121 21.39 7.42 10.17
CA VAL A 121 21.47 6.37 9.16
C VAL A 121 20.64 6.82 7.98
N VAL A 122 21.22 6.79 6.79
CA VAL A 122 20.56 7.12 5.53
C VAL A 122 20.78 5.97 4.58
N ASP A 123 19.72 5.37 4.08
CA ASP A 123 19.77 4.32 3.08
C ASP A 123 19.02 4.75 1.82
N LEU A 124 19.67 4.54 0.66
CA LEU A 124 19.12 4.76 -0.67
C LEU A 124 19.09 3.39 -1.35
N TYR A 125 17.91 2.94 -1.72
CA TYR A 125 17.78 1.61 -2.31
C TYR A 125 17.03 1.63 -3.63
N GLN A 126 17.32 0.62 -4.44
CA GLN A 126 16.58 0.29 -5.64
C GLN A 126 16.47 -1.23 -5.77
N THR A 127 15.24 -1.72 -5.89
CA THR A 127 14.93 -3.13 -6.15
C THR A 127 14.19 -3.25 -7.47
N LYS A 128 14.73 -4.03 -8.40
CA LYS A 128 14.03 -4.43 -9.62
C LYS A 128 13.64 -5.90 -9.49
N THR A 129 12.33 -6.17 -9.56
CA THR A 129 11.77 -7.53 -9.60
C THR A 129 11.34 -7.84 -11.02
N THR A 130 11.78 -8.98 -11.54
CA THR A 130 11.44 -9.50 -12.88
C THR A 130 10.83 -10.87 -12.76
N ASP A 131 10.20 -11.32 -13.83
CA ASP A 131 9.59 -12.65 -13.90
C ASP A 131 8.55 -12.87 -12.79
N ILE A 132 7.75 -11.84 -12.50
CA ILE A 132 6.74 -11.88 -11.44
C ILE A 132 5.75 -13.02 -11.71
N LEU A 133 5.48 -13.81 -10.67
CA LEU A 133 4.58 -14.96 -10.72
C LEU A 133 3.12 -14.50 -10.62
N LEU A 134 2.45 -14.36 -11.76
CA LEU A 134 1.05 -13.95 -11.82
C LEU A 134 0.17 -15.04 -12.45
N PRO A 135 -1.07 -15.23 -11.93
CA PRO A 135 -2.07 -16.05 -12.61
C PRO A 135 -2.68 -15.26 -13.77
N ARG A 136 -2.33 -15.63 -15.00
CA ARG A 136 -2.94 -15.09 -16.22
C ARG A 136 -4.29 -15.73 -16.46
N THR A 137 -5.34 -14.93 -16.67
CA THR A 137 -6.62 -15.40 -17.18
C THR A 137 -6.51 -15.81 -18.65
N LEU A 138 -6.97 -17.00 -18.97
CA LEU A 138 -6.95 -17.53 -20.33
C LEU A 138 -8.24 -17.18 -21.08
N PRO A 139 -8.19 -16.99 -22.42
CA PRO A 139 -9.38 -16.83 -23.23
C PRO A 139 -10.34 -18.02 -23.07
N THR A 140 -11.64 -17.78 -23.12
CA THR A 140 -12.66 -18.82 -23.00
C THR A 140 -12.60 -19.86 -24.13
N SER A 141 -11.98 -19.53 -25.25
CA SER A 141 -11.66 -20.50 -26.33
C SER A 141 -10.71 -21.63 -25.90
N MET A 142 -9.96 -21.43 -24.81
CA MET A 142 -9.09 -22.43 -24.18
C MET A 142 -9.78 -23.25 -23.09
N GLY A 143 -11.06 -22.96 -22.81
CA GLY A 143 -11.87 -23.61 -21.79
C GLY A 143 -12.30 -22.66 -20.66
N GLY A 144 -13.17 -23.17 -19.78
CA GLY A 144 -13.80 -22.37 -18.75
C GLY A 144 -15.05 -21.64 -19.26
N SER A 145 -15.53 -20.67 -18.48
CA SER A 145 -16.65 -19.80 -18.84
C SER A 145 -16.30 -18.35 -18.57
N ASN A 146 -17.12 -17.41 -19.04
CA ASN A 146 -16.94 -15.99 -18.72
C ASN A 146 -17.02 -15.71 -17.20
N ALA A 147 -17.79 -16.50 -16.46
CA ALA A 147 -17.92 -16.37 -15.02
C ALA A 147 -16.74 -17.04 -14.25
N THR A 148 -16.17 -18.11 -14.83
CA THR A 148 -15.05 -18.87 -14.24
C THR A 148 -14.02 -19.20 -15.32
N PRO A 149 -13.27 -18.21 -15.82
CA PRO A 149 -12.25 -18.43 -16.82
C PRO A 149 -11.08 -19.24 -16.22
N PHE A 150 -10.44 -20.03 -17.05
CA PHE A 150 -9.23 -20.72 -16.64
C PHE A 150 -8.08 -19.71 -16.45
N LYS A 151 -7.20 -20.04 -15.50
CA LYS A 151 -5.99 -19.28 -15.18
C LYS A 151 -4.75 -20.16 -15.35
N MET A 152 -3.62 -19.54 -15.59
CA MET A 152 -2.33 -20.23 -15.71
C MET A 152 -1.25 -19.38 -15.06
N TYR A 153 -0.45 -19.95 -14.16
CA TYR A 153 0.72 -19.25 -13.63
C TYR A 153 1.77 -19.02 -14.70
N GLN A 154 2.23 -17.81 -14.81
CA GLN A 154 3.31 -17.43 -15.72
C GLN A 154 4.26 -16.44 -15.02
N ASN A 155 5.53 -16.48 -15.43
CA ASN A 155 6.51 -15.46 -15.07
C ASN A 155 6.34 -14.29 -16.04
N ILE A 156 5.55 -13.30 -15.65
CA ILE A 156 5.19 -12.14 -16.48
C ILE A 156 5.21 -10.88 -15.66
N GLY A 157 5.73 -9.83 -16.25
CA GLY A 157 5.79 -8.53 -15.61
C GLY A 157 7.05 -8.27 -14.82
N ALA A 158 7.24 -7.01 -14.54
CA ALA A 158 8.34 -6.50 -13.74
C ALA A 158 7.90 -5.29 -12.93
N THR A 159 8.51 -5.10 -11.76
CA THR A 159 8.32 -3.91 -10.93
C THR A 159 9.65 -3.30 -10.56
N MET A 160 9.62 -2.02 -10.25
CA MET A 160 10.74 -1.30 -9.67
C MET A 160 10.30 -0.58 -8.40
N ASN A 161 11.08 -0.74 -7.33
CA ASN A 161 10.96 0.00 -6.10
C ASN A 161 12.25 0.77 -5.86
N ARG A 162 12.16 2.05 -5.57
CA ARG A 162 13.29 2.89 -5.17
C ARG A 162 12.89 3.82 -4.06
N GLY A 163 13.78 4.06 -3.13
CA GLY A 163 13.42 4.88 -1.99
C GLY A 163 14.60 5.38 -1.20
N ILE A 164 14.25 6.18 -0.21
CA ILE A 164 15.14 6.72 0.80
C ILE A 164 14.57 6.43 2.19
N GLU A 165 15.41 5.94 3.07
CA GLU A 165 15.11 5.78 4.50
C GLU A 165 16.11 6.58 5.31
N VAL A 166 15.61 7.32 6.30
CA VAL A 166 16.41 8.16 7.17
C VAL A 166 16.01 7.91 8.62
N SER A 167 17.00 7.65 9.46
CA SER A 167 16.82 7.60 10.91
C SER A 167 17.83 8.54 11.56
N VAL A 168 17.36 9.50 12.37
CA VAL A 168 18.21 10.44 13.08
C VAL A 168 17.91 10.35 14.56
N ASN A 169 18.94 10.09 15.37
CA ASN A 169 18.86 10.14 16.83
C ASN A 169 19.69 11.31 17.32
N THR A 170 19.13 12.08 18.24
CA THR A 170 19.78 13.26 18.82
C THR A 170 19.72 13.27 20.34
N VAL A 171 20.83 13.60 20.97
CA VAL A 171 20.91 13.97 22.38
C VAL A 171 20.85 15.50 22.45
N ASN A 172 19.64 16.04 22.55
CA ASN A 172 19.43 17.49 22.50
C ASN A 172 19.94 18.15 23.77
N VAL A 173 19.57 17.61 24.94
CA VAL A 173 20.02 18.05 26.24
C VAL A 173 20.38 16.83 27.10
N ASP A 174 21.53 16.86 27.72
CA ASP A 174 21.96 15.86 28.71
C ASP A 174 22.65 16.56 29.88
N ASN A 175 21.89 16.85 30.91
CA ASN A 175 22.43 17.39 32.15
C ASN A 175 21.88 16.61 33.36
N LYS A 176 22.36 16.92 34.55
CA LYS A 176 22.05 16.20 35.79
C LYS A 176 20.54 16.09 36.09
N ASN A 177 19.77 17.11 35.77
CA ASN A 177 18.36 17.21 36.16
C ASN A 177 17.39 17.05 35.00
N PHE A 178 17.85 17.29 33.74
CA PHE A 178 17.01 17.26 32.55
C PHE A 178 17.74 16.59 31.39
N LYS A 179 17.06 15.64 30.79
CA LYS A 179 17.51 14.99 29.57
C LYS A 179 16.42 15.06 28.50
N TRP A 180 16.82 15.30 27.26
CA TRP A 180 15.95 15.32 26.12
C TRP A 180 16.65 14.66 24.95
N ASN A 181 16.05 13.55 24.47
CA ASN A 181 16.49 12.81 23.29
C ASN A 181 15.36 12.80 22.27
N SER A 182 15.72 12.88 20.99
CA SER A 182 14.75 12.76 19.90
C SER A 182 15.19 11.70 18.92
N THR A 183 14.23 10.95 18.36
CA THR A 183 14.41 10.06 17.23
C THR A 183 13.46 10.49 16.12
N LEU A 184 14.00 10.83 14.95
CA LEU A 184 13.26 11.10 13.73
C LEU A 184 13.44 9.92 12.78
N THR A 185 12.35 9.41 12.24
CA THR A 185 12.36 8.44 11.14
C THR A 185 11.61 9.01 9.95
N PHE A 186 12.11 8.78 8.76
CA PHE A 186 11.48 9.18 7.51
C PHE A 186 11.73 8.11 6.46
N ALA A 187 10.69 7.74 5.70
CA ALA A 187 10.82 6.85 4.57
C ALA A 187 9.94 7.34 3.41
N ALA A 188 10.51 7.39 2.22
CA ALA A 188 9.80 7.66 1.00
C ALA A 188 10.13 6.55 -0.01
N ASN A 189 9.09 5.92 -0.55
CA ASN A 189 9.21 4.87 -1.55
C ASN A 189 8.45 5.23 -2.81
N HIS A 190 9.06 4.98 -3.96
CA HIS A 190 8.44 5.04 -5.26
C HIS A 190 8.39 3.64 -5.86
N GLU A 191 7.20 3.12 -6.02
CA GLU A 191 6.92 1.81 -6.59
C GLU A 191 6.25 2.00 -7.95
N GLU A 192 6.67 1.21 -8.95
CA GLU A 192 6.03 1.19 -10.26
C GLU A 192 6.09 -0.18 -10.91
N ILE A 193 5.05 -0.53 -11.64
CA ILE A 193 5.05 -1.64 -12.60
C ILE A 193 5.81 -1.16 -13.82
N THR A 194 6.90 -1.85 -14.17
CA THR A 194 7.75 -1.46 -15.31
C THR A 194 7.42 -2.25 -16.57
N ASP A 195 6.80 -3.41 -16.43
CA ASP A 195 6.41 -4.26 -17.55
C ASP A 195 5.28 -5.20 -17.16
N LEU A 196 4.42 -5.50 -18.10
CA LEU A 196 3.34 -6.48 -18.03
C LEU A 196 3.28 -7.27 -19.33
N ILE A 197 2.47 -8.33 -19.35
CA ILE A 197 2.27 -9.15 -20.54
C ILE A 197 1.83 -8.31 -21.74
N ASP A 198 2.45 -8.55 -22.87
CA ASP A 198 2.19 -7.85 -24.13
C ASP A 198 2.43 -6.31 -24.05
N GLY A 199 3.13 -5.81 -23.00
CA GLY A 199 3.42 -4.41 -22.81
C GLY A 199 2.17 -3.52 -22.63
N LYS A 200 1.10 -4.10 -22.08
CA LYS A 200 -0.20 -3.39 -21.92
C LYS A 200 -0.69 -3.47 -20.48
N ASP A 201 -1.43 -2.46 -20.10
CA ASP A 201 -2.15 -2.44 -18.84
C ASP A 201 -3.15 -3.60 -18.76
N ILE A 202 -3.32 -4.15 -17.57
CA ILE A 202 -4.34 -5.14 -17.26
C ILE A 202 -5.44 -4.40 -16.51
N ILE A 203 -6.55 -4.14 -17.19
CA ILE A 203 -7.70 -3.45 -16.61
C ILE A 203 -8.69 -4.50 -16.09
N GLY A 204 -8.99 -4.41 -14.81
CA GLY A 204 -10.04 -5.20 -14.18
C GLY A 204 -11.42 -4.60 -14.40
N ALA A 205 -12.46 -5.44 -14.36
CA ALA A 205 -13.85 -4.98 -14.50
C ALA A 205 -14.37 -4.28 -13.24
N GLU A 206 -13.74 -4.51 -12.11
CA GLU A 206 -14.14 -3.99 -10.81
C GLU A 206 -13.29 -2.79 -10.40
N SER A 207 -13.83 -1.91 -9.59
CA SER A 207 -13.14 -0.76 -9.01
C SER A 207 -12.12 -1.10 -7.92
N SER A 208 -11.93 -2.38 -7.61
CA SER A 208 -11.00 -2.84 -6.58
C SER A 208 -9.53 -2.54 -6.93
N ILE A 209 -8.74 -2.21 -5.92
CA ILE A 209 -7.29 -1.93 -6.06
C ILE A 209 -6.48 -3.08 -6.66
N THR A 210 -7.00 -4.32 -6.59
CA THR A 210 -6.33 -5.52 -7.10
C THR A 210 -6.76 -5.89 -8.51
N SER A 211 -7.74 -5.19 -9.07
CA SER A 211 -8.32 -5.54 -10.37
C SER A 211 -7.55 -4.97 -11.56
N SER A 212 -6.87 -3.83 -11.39
CA SER A 212 -6.12 -3.18 -12.47
C SER A 212 -4.63 -3.06 -12.14
N LEU A 213 -3.80 -3.45 -13.11
CA LEU A 213 -2.35 -3.29 -13.07
C LEU A 213 -1.95 -2.34 -14.20
N LEU A 214 -1.39 -1.18 -13.85
CA LEU A 214 -1.08 -0.11 -14.79
C LEU A 214 0.43 0.09 -14.88
N ILE A 215 0.98 0.07 -16.09
CA ILE A 215 2.41 0.30 -16.34
C ILE A 215 2.76 1.75 -15.94
N GLY A 216 3.87 1.92 -15.21
CA GLY A 216 4.28 3.21 -14.65
C GLY A 216 3.52 3.64 -13.39
N ARG A 217 2.70 2.77 -12.81
CA ARG A 217 1.94 3.03 -11.58
C ARG A 217 2.23 1.97 -10.51
N PRO A 218 1.98 2.27 -9.22
CA PRO A 218 2.12 1.29 -8.14
C PRO A 218 1.20 0.07 -8.30
N LEU A 219 1.60 -1.07 -7.74
CA LEU A 219 0.79 -2.30 -7.75
C LEU A 219 -0.59 -2.11 -7.13
N ARG A 220 -0.68 -1.31 -6.08
CA ARG A 220 -1.93 -1.04 -5.36
C ARG A 220 -2.51 0.30 -5.80
N SER A 221 -2.93 0.37 -7.06
CA SER A 221 -3.48 1.57 -7.69
C SER A 221 -4.99 1.50 -7.77
N TYR A 222 -5.64 2.61 -7.45
CA TYR A 222 -7.06 2.80 -7.71
C TYR A 222 -7.23 3.30 -9.15
N HIS A 223 -8.05 2.59 -9.91
CA HIS A 223 -8.36 2.90 -11.30
C HIS A 223 -9.87 3.01 -11.46
N TYR A 224 -10.37 4.24 -11.57
CA TYR A 224 -11.80 4.52 -11.63
C TYR A 224 -12.07 5.90 -12.22
N PHE A 225 -13.32 6.36 -12.20
CA PHE A 225 -13.72 7.69 -12.67
C PHE A 225 -13.23 8.79 -11.73
N ILE A 226 -12.86 9.94 -12.31
CA ILE A 226 -12.59 11.16 -11.55
C ILE A 226 -13.92 11.79 -11.17
N ASN A 227 -14.20 11.92 -9.88
CA ASN A 227 -15.35 12.60 -9.34
C ASN A 227 -15.08 14.12 -9.27
N GLN A 228 -15.93 14.91 -9.90
CA GLN A 228 -15.88 16.39 -9.91
C GLN A 228 -16.96 17.02 -9.02
N GLY A 229 -17.65 16.22 -8.19
CA GLY A 229 -18.75 16.65 -7.34
C GLY A 229 -20.11 16.18 -7.85
N ILE A 230 -21.14 16.98 -7.64
CA ILE A 230 -22.52 16.68 -8.00
C ILE A 230 -23.03 17.75 -8.98
N TRP A 231 -23.71 17.33 -10.04
CA TRP A 231 -24.36 18.25 -10.97
C TRP A 231 -25.37 19.13 -10.24
N GLN A 232 -25.24 20.48 -10.38
CA GLN A 232 -26.09 21.44 -9.72
C GLN A 232 -27.27 21.88 -10.65
N GLU A 233 -28.33 22.51 -10.08
CA GLU A 233 -29.47 22.97 -10.85
C GLU A 233 -29.11 23.95 -11.98
N ASN A 234 -28.17 24.86 -11.73
CA ASN A 234 -27.67 25.81 -12.72
C ASN A 234 -26.82 25.19 -13.82
N GLU A 235 -26.46 23.91 -13.69
CA GLU A 235 -25.72 23.10 -14.65
C GLU A 235 -26.60 22.12 -15.43
N ALA A 236 -27.94 22.19 -15.29
CA ALA A 236 -28.89 21.21 -15.87
C ALA A 236 -28.75 21.04 -17.38
N GLU A 237 -28.59 22.14 -18.12
CA GLU A 237 -28.40 22.11 -19.57
C GLU A 237 -27.08 21.48 -19.99
N GLU A 238 -26.03 21.68 -19.22
CA GLU A 238 -24.72 21.06 -19.45
C GLU A 238 -24.77 19.58 -19.13
N ALA A 239 -25.29 19.20 -17.94
CA ALA A 239 -25.45 17.82 -17.53
C ALA A 239 -26.22 16.97 -18.56
N ALA A 240 -27.24 17.55 -19.20
CA ALA A 240 -28.05 16.87 -20.20
C ALA A 240 -27.31 16.48 -21.48
N LYS A 241 -26.10 17.05 -21.72
CA LYS A 241 -25.26 16.72 -22.88
C LYS A 241 -24.48 15.40 -22.65
N TYR A 242 -24.28 15.00 -21.38
CA TYR A 242 -23.54 13.81 -21.01
C TYR A 242 -24.47 12.62 -20.81
N PHE A 243 -24.03 11.44 -21.22
CA PHE A 243 -24.82 10.22 -21.22
C PHE A 243 -24.13 9.12 -20.38
N LYS A 244 -24.96 8.30 -19.72
CA LYS A 244 -24.55 7.18 -18.88
C LYS A 244 -24.38 5.86 -19.66
N ASP A 245 -24.72 5.86 -20.93
CA ASP A 245 -24.70 4.68 -21.78
C ASP A 245 -24.39 5.04 -23.24
N ALA A 246 -23.71 4.11 -23.93
CA ALA A 246 -23.31 4.27 -25.34
C ALA A 246 -24.51 4.48 -26.33
N LYS A 247 -25.72 4.11 -25.93
CA LYS A 247 -26.93 4.29 -26.74
C LYS A 247 -27.54 5.70 -26.54
N LYS A 248 -26.97 6.49 -25.65
CA LYS A 248 -27.45 7.84 -25.30
C LYS A 248 -28.91 7.88 -24.83
N THR A 249 -29.33 6.83 -24.08
CA THR A 249 -30.70 6.70 -23.59
C THR A 249 -30.92 7.37 -22.24
N GLN A 250 -29.84 7.57 -21.45
CA GLN A 250 -29.87 8.13 -20.12
C GLN A 250 -28.86 9.27 -19.98
N SER A 251 -29.32 10.50 -19.99
CA SER A 251 -28.48 11.67 -19.70
C SER A 251 -28.32 11.89 -18.20
N PHE A 252 -27.25 12.61 -17.82
CA PHE A 252 -27.08 13.14 -16.47
C PHE A 252 -28.04 14.30 -16.21
N LYS A 253 -28.30 14.55 -14.93
CA LYS A 253 -29.18 15.63 -14.47
C LYS A 253 -28.76 16.11 -13.08
N PRO A 254 -29.24 17.28 -12.62
CA PRO A 254 -28.96 17.78 -11.29
C PRO A 254 -29.17 16.73 -10.18
N GLY A 255 -28.18 16.68 -9.26
CA GLY A 255 -28.11 15.69 -8.20
C GLY A 255 -27.43 14.37 -8.58
N ASP A 256 -27.09 14.14 -9.84
CA ASP A 256 -26.25 13.00 -10.23
C ASP A 256 -24.77 13.32 -10.00
N ILE A 257 -23.93 12.26 -9.83
CA ILE A 257 -22.49 12.42 -9.67
C ILE A 257 -21.90 12.99 -10.98
N LYS A 258 -21.10 14.05 -10.86
CA LYS A 258 -20.41 14.68 -11.99
C LYS A 258 -19.07 13.97 -12.21
N LEU A 259 -18.98 13.18 -13.26
CA LEU A 259 -17.80 12.44 -13.65
C LEU A 259 -17.07 13.16 -14.78
N GLN A 260 -15.75 13.05 -14.79
CA GLN A 260 -14.94 13.62 -15.86
C GLN A 260 -15.00 12.75 -17.11
N ASP A 261 -15.37 13.36 -18.24
CA ASP A 261 -15.25 12.80 -19.57
C ASP A 261 -13.80 13.04 -20.05
N LEU A 262 -13.02 11.97 -20.23
CA LEU A 262 -11.60 12.05 -20.57
C LEU A 262 -11.36 12.05 -22.09
N ASP A 263 -12.22 11.42 -22.87
CA ASP A 263 -12.08 11.33 -24.32
C ASP A 263 -12.92 12.38 -25.09
N GLY A 264 -13.80 13.10 -24.39
CA GLY A 264 -14.58 14.21 -24.93
C GLY A 264 -15.75 13.79 -25.80
N ASN A 265 -16.24 12.55 -25.65
CA ASN A 265 -17.31 11.99 -26.49
C ASN A 265 -18.72 12.20 -25.92
N PHE A 266 -18.84 12.81 -24.72
CA PHE A 266 -20.07 13.01 -23.94
C PHE A 266 -20.76 11.72 -23.49
N ILE A 267 -20.05 10.61 -23.44
CA ILE A 267 -20.51 9.33 -22.91
C ILE A 267 -19.56 8.93 -21.80
N ILE A 268 -20.06 8.74 -20.59
CA ILE A 268 -19.23 8.27 -19.48
C ILE A 268 -19.23 6.75 -19.50
N ASP A 269 -18.09 6.17 -19.85
CA ASP A 269 -17.88 4.71 -19.94
C ASP A 269 -16.49 4.29 -19.44
N ASP A 270 -16.09 3.06 -19.69
CA ASP A 270 -14.81 2.51 -19.20
C ASP A 270 -13.56 3.27 -19.72
N ASN A 271 -13.68 4.03 -20.83
CA ASN A 271 -12.59 4.83 -21.38
C ASN A 271 -12.31 6.09 -20.53
N ASP A 272 -13.26 6.50 -19.68
CA ASP A 272 -13.13 7.63 -18.77
C ASP A 272 -12.57 7.23 -17.40
N ARG A 273 -12.19 5.96 -17.23
CA ARG A 273 -11.49 5.50 -16.03
C ARG A 273 -10.00 5.79 -16.14
N THR A 274 -9.41 6.23 -15.05
CA THR A 274 -7.99 6.54 -14.98
C THR A 274 -7.41 6.24 -13.61
N TYR A 275 -6.08 6.38 -13.49
CA TYR A 275 -5.39 6.28 -12.22
C TYR A 275 -5.78 7.44 -11.28
N LEU A 276 -6.38 7.11 -10.13
CA LEU A 276 -6.78 8.09 -9.12
C LEU A 276 -5.69 8.31 -8.06
N GLY A 277 -4.99 7.27 -7.69
CA GLY A 277 -4.01 7.29 -6.63
C GLY A 277 -3.63 5.87 -6.19
N SER A 278 -2.85 5.77 -5.14
CA SER A 278 -2.37 4.49 -4.60
C SER A 278 -2.65 4.36 -3.11
N GLN A 279 -2.84 3.14 -2.65
CA GLN A 279 -2.90 2.80 -1.22
C GLN A 279 -1.54 2.99 -0.53
N SER A 280 -0.45 2.96 -1.28
CA SER A 280 0.89 3.16 -0.76
C SER A 280 1.14 4.65 -0.51
N PRO A 281 1.56 5.06 0.70
CA PRO A 281 1.89 6.45 0.98
C PRO A 281 3.13 6.88 0.19
N LYS A 282 3.19 8.13 -0.24
CA LYS A 282 4.38 8.73 -0.86
C LYS A 282 5.53 8.82 0.14
N TRP A 283 5.21 9.10 1.41
CA TRP A 283 6.17 9.06 2.50
C TRP A 283 5.51 8.75 3.84
N THR A 284 6.31 8.24 4.77
CA THR A 284 5.95 8.03 6.17
C THR A 284 6.99 8.67 7.06
N GLY A 285 6.57 9.16 8.22
CA GLY A 285 7.47 9.77 9.18
C GLY A 285 7.10 9.47 10.62
N GLY A 286 8.08 9.54 11.50
CA GLY A 286 7.88 9.36 12.93
C GLY A 286 8.81 10.28 13.72
N LEU A 287 8.30 10.94 14.72
CA LEU A 287 9.08 11.76 15.65
C LEU A 287 8.79 11.30 17.07
N ASN A 288 9.80 10.74 17.71
CA ASN A 288 9.73 10.31 19.11
C ASN A 288 10.61 11.21 19.97
N ASN A 289 10.02 11.89 20.95
CA ASN A 289 10.71 12.72 21.93
C ASN A 289 10.62 12.08 23.32
N ASN A 290 11.77 11.93 23.97
CA ASN A 290 11.89 11.44 25.32
C ASN A 290 12.47 12.54 26.19
N PHE A 291 11.72 12.93 27.20
CA PHE A 291 12.11 13.90 28.19
C PHE A 291 12.23 13.24 29.56
N SER A 292 13.24 13.57 30.32
CA SER A 292 13.36 13.20 31.73
C SER A 292 13.70 14.42 32.53
N TYR A 293 12.93 14.70 33.58
CA TYR A 293 13.18 15.77 34.53
C TYR A 293 13.11 15.23 35.95
N LYS A 294 14.26 15.13 36.61
CA LYS A 294 14.37 14.50 37.94
C LYS A 294 13.76 13.08 37.91
N ASN A 295 12.62 12.93 38.60
CA ASN A 295 11.91 11.64 38.73
C ASN A 295 10.77 11.48 37.70
N PHE A 296 10.48 12.48 36.87
CA PHE A 296 9.49 12.42 35.82
C PHE A 296 10.11 11.99 34.49
N ASP A 297 9.39 11.21 33.75
CA ASP A 297 9.69 10.89 32.35
C ASP A 297 8.45 11.14 31.48
N LEU A 298 8.65 11.73 30.29
CA LEU A 298 7.62 12.00 29.30
C LEU A 298 8.10 11.48 27.97
N ASN A 299 7.31 10.62 27.36
CA ASN A 299 7.48 10.19 25.97
C ASN A 299 6.36 10.76 25.11
N VAL A 300 6.71 11.34 23.95
CA VAL A 300 5.75 11.82 22.94
C VAL A 300 6.16 11.26 21.61
N TYR A 301 5.32 10.39 21.05
CA TYR A 301 5.54 9.77 19.75
C TYR A 301 4.44 10.19 18.76
N ILE A 302 4.84 10.85 17.69
CA ILE A 302 3.99 11.32 16.59
C ILE A 302 4.37 10.55 15.34
N ILE A 303 3.37 10.15 14.56
CA ILE A 303 3.57 9.52 13.24
C ILE A 303 2.78 10.28 12.19
N ALA A 304 3.28 10.23 10.95
CA ALA A 304 2.63 10.75 9.76
C ALA A 304 2.67 9.72 8.63
N ARG A 305 1.61 9.66 7.84
CA ARG A 305 1.54 8.97 6.55
C ARG A 305 0.91 9.92 5.55
N TRP A 306 1.51 10.09 4.39
CA TRP A 306 1.11 11.14 3.47
C TRP A 306 1.09 10.68 2.03
N GLY A 307 0.06 11.16 1.30
CA GLY A 307 -0.08 10.95 -0.14
C GLY A 307 -0.59 9.56 -0.52
N GLN A 308 -1.24 8.86 0.41
CA GLN A 308 -1.98 7.63 0.14
C GLN A 308 -3.45 7.94 -0.11
N MET A 309 -4.08 7.16 -0.95
CA MET A 309 -5.52 7.11 -1.10
C MET A 309 -6.07 5.90 -0.34
N ILE A 310 -7.27 6.02 0.18
CA ILE A 310 -7.98 4.89 0.82
C ILE A 310 -9.32 4.68 0.15
N ASP A 311 -9.77 3.43 0.14
CA ASP A 311 -11.14 3.05 -0.17
C ASP A 311 -11.93 3.07 1.14
N TYR A 312 -12.77 4.09 1.30
CA TYR A 312 -13.62 4.29 2.47
C TYR A 312 -15.01 3.74 2.21
N GLU A 313 -15.16 2.43 2.25
CA GLU A 313 -16.43 1.72 1.97
C GLU A 313 -17.62 2.19 2.79
N LEU A 314 -17.42 2.84 3.94
CA LEU A 314 -18.48 3.43 4.74
C LEU A 314 -19.18 4.60 4.02
N ALA A 315 -18.49 5.30 3.12
CA ALA A 315 -19.13 6.28 2.24
C ALA A 315 -20.10 5.59 1.27
N GLY A 316 -19.73 4.38 0.80
CA GLY A 316 -20.59 3.52 -0.02
C GLY A 316 -21.75 2.85 0.74
N ALA A 317 -21.74 2.87 2.08
CA ALA A 317 -22.89 2.44 2.88
C ALA A 317 -24.10 3.39 2.75
N TYR A 318 -23.91 4.56 2.13
CA TYR A 318 -25.02 5.38 1.67
C TYR A 318 -25.78 4.60 0.57
N ASP A 319 -27.01 4.16 0.88
CA ASP A 319 -27.88 3.57 -0.12
C ASP A 319 -28.65 4.69 -0.86
N PRO A 320 -28.24 5.05 -2.10
CA PRO A 320 -28.88 6.09 -2.86
C PRO A 320 -30.36 5.77 -3.21
N GLN A 321 -30.79 4.53 -3.02
CA GLN A 321 -32.19 4.14 -3.19
C GLN A 321 -33.09 4.60 -2.04
N GLY A 322 -32.51 5.12 -0.95
CA GLY A 322 -33.26 5.62 0.20
C GLY A 322 -34.02 4.55 0.97
N LYS A 323 -33.60 3.28 0.87
CA LYS A 323 -34.29 2.15 1.55
C LYS A 323 -33.78 1.92 2.97
N GLY A 324 -32.65 2.50 3.32
CA GLY A 324 -32.01 2.35 4.63
C GLY A 324 -32.14 3.58 5.51
N ASN A 325 -31.82 3.43 6.79
CA ASN A 325 -31.61 4.56 7.68
C ASN A 325 -30.19 5.05 7.53
N PHE A 326 -30.02 6.32 7.21
CA PHE A 326 -28.71 6.96 7.07
C PHE A 326 -28.32 7.71 8.33
N PRO A 327 -27.01 7.86 8.58
CA PRO A 327 -26.53 8.80 9.57
C PRO A 327 -27.04 10.21 9.25
N ALA A 328 -27.52 10.92 10.27
CA ALA A 328 -28.06 12.27 10.12
C ALA A 328 -27.05 13.31 9.61
N TYR A 329 -25.75 12.99 9.62
CA TYR A 329 -24.67 13.86 9.13
C TYR A 329 -24.46 13.78 7.61
N LEU A 330 -25.11 12.85 6.91
CA LEU A 330 -24.96 12.75 5.45
C LEU A 330 -25.58 13.98 4.77
N ASN A 331 -24.73 14.70 4.07
CA ASN A 331 -25.09 15.92 3.37
C ASN A 331 -25.39 15.60 1.90
N TYR A 332 -26.55 14.98 1.62
CA TYR A 332 -26.94 14.64 0.27
C TYR A 332 -27.56 15.85 -0.46
N TRP A 333 -27.43 15.83 -1.78
CA TRP A 333 -27.92 16.88 -2.64
C TRP A 333 -29.46 16.89 -2.73
N THR A 334 -30.05 18.07 -2.59
CA THR A 334 -31.43 18.40 -3.00
C THR A 334 -31.44 19.78 -3.63
N PRO A 335 -32.52 20.19 -4.36
CA PRO A 335 -32.59 21.56 -4.89
C PRO A 335 -32.44 22.65 -3.82
N GLU A 336 -32.89 22.39 -2.58
CA GLU A 336 -32.79 23.31 -1.45
C GLU A 336 -31.46 23.18 -0.72
N ASN A 337 -30.72 22.09 -0.93
CA ASN A 337 -29.41 21.81 -0.34
C ASN A 337 -28.38 21.42 -1.42
N PRO A 338 -27.80 22.40 -2.15
CA PRO A 338 -26.86 22.13 -3.24
C PRO A 338 -25.51 21.64 -2.73
N SER A 339 -25.48 20.40 -2.23
CA SER A 339 -24.26 19.73 -1.74
C SER A 339 -23.44 19.13 -2.88
N ASN A 340 -22.11 19.00 -2.67
CA ASN A 340 -21.21 18.24 -3.51
C ASN A 340 -20.73 16.92 -2.88
N ASP A 341 -21.29 16.55 -1.70
CA ASP A 341 -20.76 15.42 -0.94
C ASP A 341 -21.39 14.10 -1.38
N PHE A 342 -22.74 14.06 -1.45
CA PHE A 342 -23.48 12.87 -1.85
C PHE A 342 -24.55 13.18 -2.89
N PRO A 343 -24.81 12.27 -3.84
CA PRO A 343 -25.84 12.46 -4.85
C PRO A 343 -27.24 12.49 -4.24
N ARG A 344 -28.21 12.97 -5.02
CA ARG A 344 -29.61 12.94 -4.63
C ARG A 344 -30.09 11.50 -4.39
N PRO A 345 -30.95 11.25 -3.38
CA PRO A 345 -31.64 9.97 -3.24
C PRO A 345 -32.57 9.72 -4.46
N ALA A 346 -32.59 8.49 -4.95
CA ALA A 346 -33.51 8.11 -6.03
C ALA A 346 -34.02 6.70 -5.85
N GLN A 347 -35.32 6.49 -6.04
CA GLN A 347 -35.99 5.17 -5.91
C GLN A 347 -35.72 4.21 -7.08
N THR A 348 -34.69 4.47 -7.89
CA THR A 348 -34.37 3.64 -9.04
C THR A 348 -33.25 2.66 -8.71
N ASN A 349 -33.15 1.57 -9.48
CA ASN A 349 -32.17 0.52 -9.29
C ASN A 349 -30.76 1.09 -9.17
N PHE A 350 -29.97 0.48 -8.30
CA PHE A 350 -28.56 0.74 -7.99
C PHE A 350 -27.67 1.03 -9.23
N TYR A 351 -27.97 0.38 -10.35
CA TYR A 351 -27.27 0.55 -11.62
C TYR A 351 -27.40 1.95 -12.27
N ASN A 352 -28.23 2.83 -11.75
CA ASN A 352 -28.39 4.19 -12.28
C ASN A 352 -27.41 5.21 -11.68
N TYR A 353 -26.57 4.81 -10.74
CA TYR A 353 -25.53 5.66 -10.15
C TYR A 353 -24.15 5.30 -10.72
N LEU A 354 -23.97 5.58 -11.99
CA LEU A 354 -22.66 5.50 -12.61
C LEU A 354 -21.66 6.35 -11.80
N GLY A 355 -20.52 5.75 -11.48
CA GLY A 355 -19.48 6.43 -10.72
C GLY A 355 -19.71 6.51 -9.20
N TYR A 356 -20.74 5.82 -8.66
CA TYR A 356 -21.05 5.85 -7.23
C TYR A 356 -19.86 5.49 -6.34
N GLU A 357 -19.06 4.48 -6.72
CA GLU A 357 -17.87 4.05 -5.99
C GLU A 357 -16.76 5.10 -5.96
N SER A 358 -16.82 6.13 -6.83
CA SER A 358 -15.88 7.27 -6.78
C SER A 358 -15.95 8.06 -5.48
N LEU A 359 -17.06 7.95 -4.74
CA LEU A 359 -17.24 8.55 -3.41
C LEU A 359 -16.40 7.86 -2.33
N ASN A 360 -15.97 6.62 -2.57
CA ASN A 360 -15.19 5.84 -1.61
C ASN A 360 -13.71 6.24 -1.60
N TYR A 361 -13.20 6.80 -2.71
CA TYR A 361 -11.79 7.07 -2.88
C TYR A 361 -11.43 8.47 -2.36
N ILE A 362 -10.86 8.50 -1.16
CA ILE A 362 -10.51 9.74 -0.46
C ILE A 362 -9.02 9.81 -0.14
N ASP A 363 -8.51 11.01 0.08
CA ASP A 363 -7.16 11.21 0.62
C ASP A 363 -7.08 10.61 2.03
N GLY A 364 -6.18 9.66 2.20
CA GLY A 364 -5.92 8.97 3.46
C GLY A 364 -4.71 9.53 4.22
N SER A 365 -4.22 10.70 3.86
CA SER A 365 -3.09 11.35 4.52
C SER A 365 -3.45 11.73 5.96
N TYR A 366 -2.54 11.49 6.89
CA TYR A 366 -2.75 11.88 8.28
C TYR A 366 -1.44 12.02 9.04
N TRP A 367 -1.51 12.76 10.14
CA TRP A 367 -0.56 12.68 11.23
C TRP A 367 -1.31 12.55 12.57
N LYS A 368 -0.72 11.81 13.51
CA LYS A 368 -1.35 11.56 14.80
C LYS A 368 -0.35 11.36 15.92
N SER A 369 -0.79 11.69 17.14
CA SER A 369 -0.14 11.29 18.36
C SER A 369 -0.32 9.79 18.56
N LYS A 370 0.72 9.01 18.27
CA LYS A 370 0.67 7.54 18.45
C LYS A 370 0.63 7.17 19.92
N THR A 371 1.49 7.81 20.73
CA THR A 371 1.60 7.55 22.16
C THR A 371 2.09 8.81 22.87
N VAL A 372 1.44 9.14 23.99
CA VAL A 372 1.93 10.09 24.99
C VAL A 372 1.94 9.35 26.33
N SER A 373 3.09 9.26 26.97
CA SER A 373 3.24 8.57 28.26
C SER A 373 3.97 9.46 29.26
N LEU A 374 3.36 9.70 30.40
CA LEU A 374 3.95 10.40 31.51
C LEU A 374 4.16 9.46 32.69
N GLY A 375 5.39 9.33 33.15
CA GLY A 375 5.77 8.48 34.27
C GLY A 375 6.41 9.26 35.45
N TYR A 376 6.27 8.71 36.63
CA TYR A 376 6.96 9.17 37.83
C TYR A 376 7.60 7.98 38.54
N THR A 377 8.91 8.06 38.76
CA THR A 377 9.67 7.08 39.54
C THR A 377 9.84 7.55 40.96
N PHE A 378 9.29 6.83 41.93
CA PHE A 378 9.37 7.19 43.31
C PHE A 378 10.82 7.13 43.86
N PRO A 379 11.24 8.08 44.71
CA PRO A 379 12.60 8.10 45.23
C PRO A 379 12.89 6.91 46.16
N LYS A 380 14.14 6.50 46.21
CA LYS A 380 14.58 5.34 47.03
C LYS A 380 14.24 5.49 48.50
N SER A 381 14.22 6.71 49.02
CA SER A 381 13.83 7.02 50.40
C SER A 381 12.41 6.58 50.77
N LEU A 382 11.51 6.54 49.78
CA LEU A 382 10.14 6.04 49.94
C LEU A 382 10.06 4.54 49.68
N THR A 383 10.66 4.05 48.58
CA THR A 383 10.56 2.65 48.16
C THR A 383 11.23 1.70 49.15
N SER A 384 12.35 2.12 49.78
CA SER A 384 13.01 1.31 50.80
C SER A 384 12.15 1.09 52.07
N LYS A 385 11.30 2.07 52.42
CA LYS A 385 10.34 1.94 53.54
C LYS A 385 9.23 0.90 53.20
N LEU A 386 8.95 0.70 51.91
CA LEU A 386 7.95 -0.25 51.43
C LEU A 386 8.54 -1.61 51.08
N GLY A 387 9.86 -1.80 51.33
CA GLY A 387 10.55 -3.05 51.02
C GLY A 387 10.68 -3.35 49.51
N VAL A 388 10.50 -2.38 48.63
CA VAL A 388 10.60 -2.54 47.20
C VAL A 388 11.81 -1.80 46.61
N SER A 389 12.47 -2.41 45.61
CA SER A 389 13.68 -1.85 45.00
C SER A 389 13.41 -0.66 44.08
N LYS A 390 12.26 -0.64 43.41
CA LYS A 390 11.82 0.39 42.47
C LYS A 390 10.30 0.41 42.36
N LEU A 391 9.72 1.60 42.41
CA LEU A 391 8.31 1.85 42.16
C LEU A 391 8.18 2.95 41.13
N ARG A 392 7.41 2.74 40.05
CA ARG A 392 7.09 3.75 39.04
C ARG A 392 5.58 3.65 38.74
N ALA A 393 4.94 4.82 38.78
CA ALA A 393 3.57 4.98 38.26
C ALA A 393 3.61 5.71 36.93
N TYR A 394 2.70 5.39 36.02
CA TYR A 394 2.61 6.04 34.72
C TYR A 394 1.19 6.06 34.18
N VAL A 395 0.92 7.02 33.30
CA VAL A 395 -0.30 7.12 32.50
C VAL A 395 0.12 7.19 31.04
N THR A 396 -0.56 6.41 30.19
CA THR A 396 -0.32 6.38 28.75
C THR A 396 -1.62 6.64 28.00
N ALA A 397 -1.59 7.56 27.05
CA ALA A 397 -2.64 7.82 26.09
C ALA A 397 -2.16 7.39 24.69
N ASN A 398 -2.94 6.57 24.01
CA ASN A 398 -2.70 6.17 22.64
C ASN A 398 -3.72 6.84 21.71
N ASN A 399 -3.25 7.31 20.54
CA ASN A 399 -4.07 8.00 19.54
C ASN A 399 -4.86 9.18 20.15
N LEU A 400 -4.17 9.99 20.99
CA LEU A 400 -4.78 11.11 21.73
C LEU A 400 -5.41 12.14 20.80
N PHE A 401 -4.79 12.39 19.65
CA PHE A 401 -5.34 13.19 18.57
C PHE A 401 -4.85 12.69 17.21
N SER A 402 -5.67 12.90 16.18
CA SER A 402 -5.29 12.70 14.79
C SER A 402 -5.85 13.83 13.93
N PHE A 403 -5.11 14.15 12.86
CA PHE A 403 -5.49 15.13 11.86
C PHE A 403 -5.32 14.46 10.49
N ALA A 404 -6.38 14.52 9.68
CA ALA A 404 -6.44 14.00 8.32
C ALA A 404 -6.82 15.11 7.35
#